data_324a4dbae41d35108e6abb2a7b289ea0
#
_entry.id   324a4dbae41d35108e6abb2a7b289ea0
#
_cell.length_a   1.000
_cell.length_b   1.000
_cell.length_c   1.000
_cell.angle_alpha   90.00
_cell.angle_beta   90.00
_cell.angle_gamma   90.00
#
_symmetry.space_group_name_H-M   'P 1'
#
loop_
_entity.id
_entity.type
_entity.pdbx_description
1 polymer ?
#
loop_
_entity_poly.entity_id
_entity_poly.type
_entity_poly.pdbx_seq_one_letter_code
_entity_poly.pdbx_strand_id
1 'polypeptide(L)'
;MGKNVENLNATGRRSFLKKSGLAILGSTLAYHDSFSTPLFARKQPTLKVGLIGCGGRGTGAAAQALQADSDVVITAMGDVFEDRLEEAYAALVDIGRDRVRVGEKDKYVGFDAYQQVLDSGIDVVLLATPPGFRPDHLTAAINAGKHVFCEKPVAVDAPGVRKVLAAAKIAREKSLSLVSGFCFRYDFSNRAIFGKILNGDVGDIRSVSTFRNGGELWTKPRQADWTEMTNQMRNWYYYNWLSGDFIVEQSVHSIDMMSWAMGDKLPIRATGTGGRQVRTDPIYGNIFDHFAIEFEYENGAKGFHFTRQQAGTSNRNSVDVLGTDGNAIINIGSKYEIIGKNEWRYDGKKNNMYQTQHDELFAAIREGKPINDGEWMANSTMLAIWARMAGYSGQTISWEQAINSSQVLGPKTEDYSWDLQWKGPPIAIPGTTKVV
;
A
#
# COMPACT_ATOMS: atom_id res chain seq x y z
N MET A 1 7.54 -37.53 62.42
CA MET A 1 7.14 -38.73 61.68
C MET A 1 6.57 -38.25 60.36
N GLY A 2 7.14 -38.28 59.26
CA GLY A 2 8.14 -39.12 58.57
C GLY A 2 7.48 -39.74 57.36
N LYS A 3 7.99 -39.32 56.13
CA LYS A 3 7.99 -40.08 54.87
C LYS A 3 6.69 -40.08 54.07
N ASN A 4 6.66 -39.96 52.79
CA ASN A 4 7.69 -40.06 51.72
C ASN A 4 7.22 -39.29 50.45
N VAL A 5 8.19 -38.72 49.83
CA VAL A 5 8.21 -38.24 48.41
C VAL A 5 8.35 -39.49 47.54
N GLU A 6 7.58 -39.60 46.46
CA GLU A 6 8.00 -40.44 45.35
C GLU A 6 7.79 -39.72 44.00
N ASN A 7 8.95 -39.54 43.37
CA ASN A 7 9.16 -39.19 41.97
C ASN A 7 8.54 -40.21 41.01
N LEU A 8 7.83 -39.78 39.98
CA LEU A 8 7.61 -40.54 38.75
C LEU A 8 7.95 -39.61 37.57
N ASN A 9 9.20 -39.54 37.26
CA ASN A 9 9.95 -40.24 36.23
C ASN A 9 9.69 -39.79 34.79
N ALA A 10 10.65 -39.00 34.37
CA ALA A 10 11.05 -38.75 32.98
C ALA A 10 11.57 -40.06 32.32
N THR A 11 10.70 -40.83 31.73
CA THR A 11 11.09 -42.01 30.90
C THR A 11 10.22 -42.15 29.68
N GLY A 12 10.18 -41.17 28.84
CA GLY A 12 9.44 -41.20 27.54
C GLY A 12 10.29 -40.88 26.32
N ARG A 13 11.39 -40.17 26.47
CA ARG A 13 12.19 -39.67 25.33
C ARG A 13 13.49 -40.45 25.03
N ARG A 14 13.96 -41.31 25.94
CA ARG A 14 15.17 -42.11 25.70
C ARG A 14 14.92 -43.52 25.16
N SER A 15 13.72 -44.03 25.18
CA SER A 15 13.40 -45.38 24.63
C SER A 15 13.08 -45.38 23.16
N PHE A 16 12.70 -44.22 22.60
CA PHE A 16 12.44 -44.11 21.15
C PHE A 16 13.71 -44.07 20.30
N LEU A 17 14.81 -43.57 20.85
CA LEU A 17 16.10 -43.46 20.14
C LEU A 17 16.97 -44.73 20.23
N LYS A 18 16.57 -45.76 20.99
CA LYS A 18 17.31 -47.04 21.10
C LYS A 18 16.73 -48.18 20.28
N LYS A 19 15.60 -48.01 19.60
CA LYS A 19 14.96 -49.02 18.77
C LYS A 19 15.08 -48.80 17.26
N SER A 20 15.71 -47.70 16.81
CA SER A 20 15.96 -47.41 15.40
C SER A 20 17.43 -47.71 14.96
N GLY A 21 18.21 -48.36 15.78
CA GLY A 21 19.64 -48.53 15.61
C GLY A 21 20.10 -49.98 15.40
N LEU A 22 19.24 -50.92 14.90
CA LEU A 22 19.69 -52.29 14.64
C LEU A 22 18.91 -52.91 13.49
N ALA A 23 19.12 -52.47 12.29
CA ALA A 23 18.79 -53.20 11.07
C ALA A 23 19.52 -52.60 9.86
N ILE A 24 20.84 -52.52 9.85
CA ILE A 24 21.67 -52.45 8.65
C ILE A 24 23.03 -53.10 9.01
N LEU A 25 23.08 -54.41 8.88
CA LEU A 25 24.34 -55.16 8.73
C LEU A 25 24.08 -56.22 7.65
N GLY A 26 24.65 -55.99 6.49
CA GLY A 26 24.78 -57.02 5.47
C GLY A 26 24.46 -56.63 4.05
N SER A 27 25.33 -55.82 3.42
CA SER A 27 25.69 -56.04 1.99
C SER A 27 26.96 -55.23 1.68
N THR A 28 27.95 -55.96 1.28
CA THR A 28 29.29 -55.58 0.95
C THR A 28 29.45 -54.67 -0.25
N LEU A 29 30.30 -53.63 -0.10
CA LEU A 29 31.30 -53.12 -1.06
C LEU A 29 30.88 -52.97 -2.55
N ALA A 30 30.58 -51.69 -2.90
CA ALA A 30 31.11 -51.11 -4.11
C ALA A 30 31.45 -49.64 -3.82
N TYR A 31 32.75 -49.35 -3.69
CA TYR A 31 33.29 -48.01 -3.73
C TYR A 31 32.96 -47.41 -5.09
N HIS A 32 31.96 -46.56 -5.13
CA HIS A 32 31.85 -45.53 -6.15
C HIS A 32 32.12 -44.20 -5.45
N ASP A 33 33.29 -43.65 -5.72
CA ASP A 33 33.60 -42.25 -5.52
C ASP A 33 32.57 -41.43 -6.30
N SER A 34 31.41 -41.24 -5.69
CA SER A 34 30.52 -40.16 -6.10
C SER A 34 31.16 -38.89 -5.58
N PHE A 35 32.00 -38.29 -6.41
CA PHE A 35 32.27 -36.87 -6.30
C PHE A 35 30.91 -36.16 -6.15
N SER A 36 30.57 -35.79 -4.92
CA SER A 36 29.57 -34.79 -4.66
C SER A 36 30.14 -33.47 -5.25
N THR A 37 29.87 -33.30 -6.56
CA THR A 37 30.00 -31.97 -7.14
C THR A 37 29.21 -31.03 -6.22
N PRO A 38 29.84 -29.96 -5.68
CA PRO A 38 29.07 -28.97 -4.95
C PRO A 38 27.93 -28.59 -5.88
N LEU A 39 26.70 -28.72 -5.40
CA LEU A 39 25.54 -28.12 -6.07
C LEU A 39 25.92 -26.65 -6.20
N PHE A 40 26.45 -26.27 -7.37
CA PHE A 40 26.62 -24.88 -7.71
C PHE A 40 25.26 -24.25 -7.45
N ALA A 41 25.20 -23.38 -6.46
CA ALA A 41 24.00 -22.59 -6.22
C ALA A 41 23.66 -21.97 -7.58
N ARG A 42 22.55 -22.45 -8.19
CA ARG A 42 22.15 -22.01 -9.53
C ARG A 42 21.96 -20.51 -9.42
N LYS A 43 22.86 -19.75 -10.06
CA LYS A 43 22.79 -18.29 -10.02
C LYS A 43 21.37 -17.91 -10.42
N GLN A 44 20.65 -17.25 -9.52
CA GLN A 44 19.30 -16.80 -9.79
C GLN A 44 19.32 -15.86 -11.00
N PRO A 45 18.34 -15.92 -11.91
CA PRO A 45 18.29 -15.00 -13.04
C PRO A 45 18.16 -13.57 -12.53
N THR A 46 18.88 -12.65 -13.14
CA THR A 46 18.78 -11.22 -12.84
C THR A 46 17.35 -10.74 -13.11
N LEU A 47 16.70 -10.10 -12.11
CA LEU A 47 15.41 -9.45 -12.27
C LEU A 47 15.59 -8.00 -12.71
N LYS A 48 15.01 -7.66 -13.83
CA LYS A 48 15.01 -6.31 -14.40
C LYS A 48 13.81 -5.53 -13.88
N VAL A 49 14.07 -4.39 -13.28
CA VAL A 49 13.05 -3.54 -12.67
C VAL A 49 12.93 -2.24 -13.45
N GLY A 50 11.69 -1.84 -13.74
CA GLY A 50 11.33 -0.53 -14.26
C GLY A 50 10.71 0.35 -13.18
N LEU A 51 11.04 1.63 -13.16
CA LEU A 51 10.44 2.63 -12.29
C LEU A 51 9.53 3.55 -13.11
N ILE A 52 8.27 3.70 -12.71
CA ILE A 52 7.32 4.65 -13.29
C ILE A 52 6.86 5.61 -12.18
N GLY A 53 7.21 6.89 -12.34
CA GLY A 53 7.07 7.92 -11.33
C GLY A 53 8.33 8.10 -10.49
N CYS A 54 9.18 9.02 -10.91
CA CYS A 54 10.53 9.27 -10.38
C CYS A 54 10.55 10.33 -9.25
N GLY A 55 9.43 10.53 -8.55
CA GLY A 55 9.40 11.34 -7.34
C GLY A 55 10.07 10.66 -6.15
N GLY A 56 10.14 11.34 -4.99
CA GLY A 56 10.83 10.81 -3.79
C GLY A 56 10.32 9.44 -3.34
N ARG A 57 9.01 9.14 -3.49
CA ARG A 57 8.49 7.80 -3.15
C ARG A 57 8.95 6.73 -4.15
N GLY A 58 8.93 7.04 -5.46
CA GLY A 58 9.41 6.11 -6.49
C GLY A 58 10.90 5.82 -6.36
N THR A 59 11.73 6.86 -6.16
CA THR A 59 13.17 6.71 -5.88
C THR A 59 13.42 5.83 -4.66
N GLY A 60 12.66 6.05 -3.57
CA GLY A 60 12.73 5.22 -2.37
C GLY A 60 12.32 3.76 -2.64
N ALA A 61 11.27 3.51 -3.43
CA ALA A 61 10.85 2.17 -3.81
C ALA A 61 11.91 1.43 -4.64
N ALA A 62 12.55 2.13 -5.59
CA ALA A 62 13.64 1.58 -6.38
C ALA A 62 14.86 1.24 -5.52
N ALA A 63 15.23 2.11 -4.56
CA ALA A 63 16.28 1.82 -3.59
C ALA A 63 15.98 0.58 -2.73
N GLN A 64 14.73 0.45 -2.27
CA GLN A 64 14.27 -0.72 -1.50
C GLN A 64 14.25 -2.00 -2.35
N ALA A 65 13.89 -1.93 -3.62
CA ALA A 65 13.98 -3.06 -4.54
C ALA A 65 15.43 -3.53 -4.72
N LEU A 66 16.38 -2.60 -4.87
CA LEU A 66 17.81 -2.92 -4.92
C LEU A 66 18.31 -3.56 -3.61
N GLN A 67 17.77 -3.19 -2.45
CA GLN A 67 18.16 -3.76 -1.16
C GLN A 67 17.53 -5.14 -0.92
N ALA A 68 16.34 -5.39 -1.45
CA ALA A 68 15.58 -6.61 -1.22
C ALA A 68 16.23 -7.86 -1.85
N ASP A 69 16.96 -7.70 -2.97
CA ASP A 69 17.57 -8.81 -3.69
C ASP A 69 18.85 -8.36 -4.40
N SER A 70 19.94 -9.11 -4.22
CA SER A 70 21.26 -8.79 -4.80
C SER A 70 21.31 -8.89 -6.33
N ASP A 71 20.43 -9.70 -6.94
CA ASP A 71 20.36 -9.92 -8.38
C ASP A 71 19.26 -9.07 -9.06
N VAL A 72 18.78 -8.02 -8.38
CA VAL A 72 17.89 -6.99 -8.94
C VAL A 72 18.71 -5.88 -9.58
N VAL A 73 18.30 -5.45 -10.78
CA VAL A 73 18.86 -4.28 -11.50
C VAL A 73 17.75 -3.37 -11.98
N ILE A 74 17.94 -2.05 -11.87
CA ILE A 74 17.04 -1.06 -12.50
C ILE A 74 17.51 -0.88 -13.96
N THR A 75 16.61 -1.09 -14.92
CA THR A 75 16.96 -1.05 -16.36
C THR A 75 16.16 -0.02 -17.16
N ALA A 76 15.08 0.52 -16.61
CA ALA A 76 14.26 1.53 -17.28
C ALA A 76 13.63 2.48 -16.25
N MET A 77 13.49 3.74 -16.60
CA MET A 77 12.85 4.77 -15.77
C MET A 77 11.95 5.66 -16.61
N GLY A 78 10.80 6.05 -16.06
CA GLY A 78 9.83 6.92 -16.72
C GLY A 78 9.17 7.91 -15.77
N ASP A 79 9.07 9.16 -16.20
CA ASP A 79 8.32 10.22 -15.53
C ASP A 79 7.78 11.21 -16.56
N VAL A 80 6.77 11.99 -16.21
CA VAL A 80 6.29 13.08 -17.08
C VAL A 80 7.25 14.27 -17.07
N PHE A 81 8.13 14.37 -16.07
CA PHE A 81 9.11 15.45 -15.90
C PHE A 81 10.55 14.93 -15.94
N GLU A 82 11.33 15.45 -16.88
CA GLU A 82 12.73 15.10 -17.06
C GLU A 82 13.57 15.38 -15.80
N ASP A 83 13.39 16.55 -15.16
CA ASP A 83 14.09 16.91 -13.93
C ASP A 83 13.88 15.89 -12.79
N ARG A 84 12.66 15.33 -12.66
CA ARG A 84 12.36 14.29 -11.68
C ARG A 84 13.05 12.97 -12.00
N LEU A 85 13.09 12.63 -13.28
CA LEU A 85 13.77 11.42 -13.74
C LEU A 85 15.26 11.50 -13.47
N GLU A 86 15.91 12.61 -13.84
CA GLU A 86 17.35 12.79 -13.65
C GLU A 86 17.75 12.88 -12.16
N GLU A 87 16.98 13.60 -11.32
CA GLU A 87 17.17 13.61 -9.86
C GLU A 87 17.13 12.18 -9.27
N ALA A 88 16.15 11.38 -9.68
CA ALA A 88 15.99 10.01 -9.21
C ALA A 88 17.12 9.10 -9.71
N TYR A 89 17.49 9.22 -10.99
CA TYR A 89 18.59 8.46 -11.58
C TYR A 89 19.91 8.72 -10.84
N ALA A 90 20.27 9.98 -10.62
CA ALA A 90 21.49 10.35 -9.90
C ALA A 90 21.49 9.76 -8.47
N ALA A 91 20.38 9.90 -7.72
CA ALA A 91 20.25 9.36 -6.38
C ALA A 91 20.36 7.83 -6.34
N LEU A 92 19.83 7.12 -7.33
CA LEU A 92 19.91 5.65 -7.40
C LEU A 92 21.32 5.18 -7.78
N VAL A 93 22.01 5.88 -8.66
CA VAL A 93 23.42 5.61 -9.03
C VAL A 93 24.33 5.73 -7.80
N ASP A 94 24.10 6.71 -6.93
CA ASP A 94 24.85 6.86 -5.68
C ASP A 94 24.65 5.68 -4.70
N ILE A 95 23.45 5.07 -4.71
CA ILE A 95 23.11 3.92 -3.86
C ILE A 95 23.67 2.60 -4.40
N GLY A 96 23.62 2.40 -5.71
CA GLY A 96 23.93 1.09 -6.29
C GLY A 96 24.37 1.15 -7.75
N ARG A 97 25.44 1.90 -8.05
CA ARG A 97 25.95 2.18 -9.41
C ARG A 97 25.95 0.97 -10.34
N ASP A 98 26.49 -0.16 -9.92
CA ASP A 98 26.62 -1.36 -10.76
C ASP A 98 25.29 -2.03 -11.10
N ARG A 99 24.25 -1.70 -10.31
CA ARG A 99 22.89 -2.27 -10.45
C ARG A 99 21.87 -1.28 -11.03
N VAL A 100 22.26 -0.04 -11.28
CA VAL A 100 21.45 0.94 -12.02
C VAL A 100 21.98 0.98 -13.45
N ARG A 101 21.33 0.22 -14.33
CA ARG A 101 21.77 -0.03 -15.72
C ARG A 101 20.81 0.64 -16.71
N VAL A 102 20.44 1.88 -16.41
CA VAL A 102 19.56 2.70 -17.24
C VAL A 102 20.42 3.50 -18.19
N GLY A 103 20.35 3.17 -19.48
CA GLY A 103 21.00 3.97 -20.54
C GLY A 103 20.12 5.16 -20.92
N GLU A 104 20.69 6.12 -21.68
CA GLU A 104 19.91 7.29 -22.13
C GLU A 104 18.66 6.93 -22.94
N LYS A 105 18.70 5.86 -23.71
CA LYS A 105 17.55 5.33 -24.47
C LYS A 105 16.49 4.65 -23.60
N ASP A 106 16.79 4.36 -22.35
CA ASP A 106 15.92 3.67 -21.38
C ASP A 106 15.35 4.66 -20.32
N LYS A 107 15.56 5.95 -20.55
CA LYS A 107 14.99 7.09 -19.84
C LYS A 107 13.83 7.66 -20.64
N TYR A 108 12.63 7.53 -20.16
CA TYR A 108 11.42 7.90 -20.90
C TYR A 108 10.73 9.09 -20.24
N VAL A 109 10.43 10.13 -21.01
CA VAL A 109 9.81 11.37 -20.53
C VAL A 109 8.50 11.61 -21.27
N GLY A 110 7.43 11.88 -20.56
CA GLY A 110 6.12 12.19 -21.13
C GLY A 110 4.98 11.35 -20.55
N PHE A 111 3.77 11.60 -21.03
CA PHE A 111 2.58 10.89 -20.54
C PHE A 111 2.52 9.43 -20.97
N ASP A 112 3.21 9.05 -22.02
CA ASP A 112 3.35 7.69 -22.53
C ASP A 112 4.60 6.95 -22.02
N ALA A 113 5.44 7.60 -21.21
CA ALA A 113 6.65 7.03 -20.63
C ALA A 113 6.39 5.69 -19.92
N TYR A 114 5.22 5.54 -19.29
CA TYR A 114 4.85 4.29 -18.62
C TYR A 114 4.80 3.10 -19.58
N GLN A 115 4.24 3.28 -20.78
CA GLN A 115 4.16 2.22 -21.78
C GLN A 115 5.55 1.84 -22.29
N GLN A 116 6.41 2.84 -22.54
CA GLN A 116 7.78 2.63 -23.00
C GLN A 116 8.61 1.86 -21.95
N VAL A 117 8.44 2.16 -20.65
CA VAL A 117 9.06 1.38 -19.56
C VAL A 117 8.55 -0.06 -19.58
N LEU A 118 7.26 -0.30 -19.75
CA LEU A 118 6.70 -1.65 -19.80
C LEU A 118 7.22 -2.48 -20.98
N ASP A 119 7.48 -1.83 -22.11
CA ASP A 119 7.96 -2.44 -23.35
C ASP A 119 9.48 -2.65 -23.37
N SER A 120 10.24 -2.10 -22.40
CA SER A 120 11.71 -2.16 -22.34
C SER A 120 12.27 -3.53 -21.90
N GLY A 121 11.42 -4.55 -21.71
CA GLY A 121 11.85 -5.90 -21.34
C GLY A 121 12.14 -6.09 -19.84
N ILE A 122 11.49 -5.30 -18.99
CA ILE A 122 11.51 -5.47 -17.53
C ILE A 122 10.71 -6.71 -17.09
N ASP A 123 11.00 -7.22 -15.89
CA ASP A 123 10.27 -8.32 -15.24
C ASP A 123 9.32 -7.79 -14.17
N VAL A 124 9.73 -6.74 -13.46
CA VAL A 124 9.01 -6.12 -12.34
C VAL A 124 8.87 -4.64 -12.60
N VAL A 125 7.71 -4.05 -12.31
CA VAL A 125 7.51 -2.61 -12.38
C VAL A 125 7.13 -2.03 -11.01
N LEU A 126 7.71 -0.87 -10.69
CA LEU A 126 7.38 -0.06 -9.52
C LEU A 126 6.52 1.12 -9.98
N LEU A 127 5.25 1.15 -9.57
CA LEU A 127 4.29 2.20 -9.93
C LEU A 127 4.15 3.20 -8.80
N ALA A 128 4.72 4.40 -8.97
CA ALA A 128 4.75 5.46 -7.98
C ALA A 128 4.23 6.82 -8.49
N THR A 129 3.51 6.83 -9.60
CA THR A 129 2.83 8.01 -10.16
C THR A 129 1.69 8.49 -9.24
N PRO A 130 1.16 9.70 -9.41
CA PRO A 130 -0.05 10.13 -8.71
C PRO A 130 -1.22 9.15 -8.90
N PRO A 131 -2.12 9.01 -7.90
CA PRO A 131 -3.18 7.99 -7.90
C PRO A 131 -4.11 8.00 -9.12
N GLY A 132 -4.34 9.17 -9.71
CA GLY A 132 -5.20 9.30 -10.90
C GLY A 132 -4.73 8.47 -12.10
N PHE A 133 -3.42 8.21 -12.23
CA PHE A 133 -2.84 7.42 -13.33
C PHE A 133 -2.78 5.92 -13.05
N ARG A 134 -2.82 5.51 -11.76
CA ARG A 134 -2.54 4.14 -11.36
C ARG A 134 -3.46 3.08 -11.94
N PRO A 135 -4.77 3.31 -12.10
CA PRO A 135 -5.65 2.29 -12.70
C PRO A 135 -5.21 1.88 -14.10
N ASP A 136 -4.77 2.85 -14.92
CA ASP A 136 -4.33 2.60 -16.29
C ASP A 136 -2.93 1.97 -16.32
N HIS A 137 -2.00 2.52 -15.55
CA HIS A 137 -0.63 1.99 -15.47
C HIS A 137 -0.61 0.56 -14.92
N LEU A 138 -1.38 0.26 -13.86
CA LEU A 138 -1.49 -1.09 -13.31
C LEU A 138 -2.09 -2.07 -14.30
N THR A 139 -3.19 -1.67 -14.99
CA THR A 139 -3.83 -2.51 -15.99
C THR A 139 -2.87 -2.83 -17.14
N ALA A 140 -2.13 -1.84 -17.64
CA ALA A 140 -1.13 -2.03 -18.69
C ALA A 140 0.01 -2.96 -18.21
N ALA A 141 0.51 -2.79 -16.99
CA ALA A 141 1.57 -3.62 -16.42
C ALA A 141 1.15 -5.10 -16.30
N ILE A 142 -0.05 -5.37 -15.77
CA ILE A 142 -0.61 -6.72 -15.64
C ILE A 142 -0.86 -7.36 -17.02
N ASN A 143 -1.37 -6.59 -17.99
CA ASN A 143 -1.58 -7.07 -19.35
C ASN A 143 -0.24 -7.42 -20.01
N ALA A 144 0.80 -6.64 -19.79
CA ALA A 144 2.18 -6.89 -20.24
C ALA A 144 2.90 -8.03 -19.48
N GLY A 145 2.22 -8.69 -18.53
CA GLY A 145 2.76 -9.84 -17.80
C GLY A 145 3.85 -9.48 -16.79
N LYS A 146 3.82 -8.27 -16.21
CA LYS A 146 4.82 -7.83 -15.23
C LYS A 146 4.37 -8.09 -13.80
N HIS A 147 5.31 -8.50 -12.93
CA HIS A 147 5.10 -8.38 -11.49
C HIS A 147 5.06 -6.90 -11.09
N VAL A 148 4.24 -6.55 -10.11
CA VAL A 148 3.97 -5.14 -9.80
C VAL A 148 4.12 -4.85 -8.32
N PHE A 149 4.87 -3.80 -8.00
CA PHE A 149 4.68 -3.03 -6.78
C PHE A 149 3.86 -1.78 -7.13
N CYS A 150 2.71 -1.60 -6.47
CA CYS A 150 1.82 -0.47 -6.74
C CYS A 150 1.64 0.39 -5.49
N GLU A 151 2.09 1.63 -5.53
CA GLU A 151 1.88 2.59 -4.44
C GLU A 151 0.40 2.86 -4.17
N LYS A 152 0.10 3.20 -2.94
CA LYS A 152 -1.24 3.62 -2.48
C LYS A 152 -1.46 5.14 -2.73
N PRO A 153 -2.73 5.57 -2.79
CA PRO A 153 -3.95 4.83 -3.13
C PRO A 153 -3.94 4.42 -4.59
N VAL A 154 -4.69 3.38 -4.94
CA VAL A 154 -4.61 2.79 -6.29
C VAL A 154 -5.55 3.42 -7.32
N ALA A 155 -6.39 4.34 -6.90
CA ALA A 155 -7.34 5.09 -7.73
C ALA A 155 -7.81 6.36 -7.02
N VAL A 156 -8.54 7.21 -7.73
CA VAL A 156 -9.15 8.44 -7.21
C VAL A 156 -10.68 8.44 -7.29
N ASP A 157 -11.27 7.48 -8.01
CA ASP A 157 -12.72 7.35 -8.23
C ASP A 157 -13.14 5.87 -8.34
N ALA A 158 -14.45 5.62 -8.30
CA ALA A 158 -14.99 4.26 -8.33
C ALA A 158 -14.72 3.52 -9.66
N PRO A 159 -14.80 4.14 -10.84
CA PRO A 159 -14.40 3.51 -12.10
C PRO A 159 -12.95 3.03 -12.07
N GLY A 160 -12.02 3.83 -11.53
CA GLY A 160 -10.63 3.47 -11.36
C GLY A 160 -10.45 2.27 -10.41
N VAL A 161 -11.18 2.23 -9.29
CA VAL A 161 -11.16 1.08 -8.37
C VAL A 161 -11.64 -0.19 -9.04
N ARG A 162 -12.76 -0.13 -9.79
CA ARG A 162 -13.27 -1.29 -10.52
C ARG A 162 -12.27 -1.81 -11.57
N LYS A 163 -11.54 -0.90 -12.23
CA LYS A 163 -10.45 -1.25 -13.17
C LYS A 163 -9.31 -1.99 -12.43
N VAL A 164 -8.92 -1.52 -11.24
CA VAL A 164 -7.90 -2.18 -10.41
C VAL A 164 -8.36 -3.56 -9.94
N LEU A 165 -9.61 -3.72 -9.50
CA LEU A 165 -10.18 -5.03 -9.13
C LEU A 165 -10.12 -6.03 -10.29
N ALA A 166 -10.46 -5.58 -11.51
CA ALA A 166 -10.35 -6.40 -12.71
C ALA A 166 -8.89 -6.81 -13.01
N ALA A 167 -7.95 -5.86 -12.92
CA ALA A 167 -6.53 -6.12 -13.10
C ALA A 167 -5.97 -7.10 -12.05
N ALA A 168 -6.39 -6.97 -10.78
CA ALA A 168 -6.01 -7.89 -9.70
C ALA A 168 -6.45 -9.35 -9.96
N LYS A 169 -7.65 -9.53 -10.55
CA LYS A 169 -8.12 -10.85 -10.97
C LYS A 169 -7.23 -11.43 -12.07
N ILE A 170 -6.91 -10.64 -13.10
CA ILE A 170 -6.01 -11.07 -14.19
C ILE A 170 -4.61 -11.39 -13.66
N ALA A 171 -4.08 -10.59 -12.70
CA ALA A 171 -2.79 -10.86 -12.07
C ALA A 171 -2.76 -12.24 -11.38
N ARG A 172 -3.86 -12.60 -10.68
CA ARG A 172 -4.00 -13.92 -10.05
C ARG A 172 -4.02 -15.05 -11.09
N GLU A 173 -4.79 -14.88 -12.17
CA GLU A 173 -4.88 -15.84 -13.27
C GLU A 173 -3.53 -16.06 -13.96
N LYS A 174 -2.74 -15.02 -14.12
CA LYS A 174 -1.38 -15.04 -14.70
C LYS A 174 -0.28 -15.42 -13.71
N SER A 175 -0.60 -15.70 -12.45
CA SER A 175 0.39 -15.96 -11.38
C SER A 175 1.41 -14.82 -11.22
N LEU A 176 0.99 -13.58 -11.37
CA LEU A 176 1.81 -12.39 -11.16
C LEU A 176 1.71 -11.91 -9.71
N SER A 177 2.84 -11.51 -9.12
CA SER A 177 2.83 -10.81 -7.85
C SER A 177 2.34 -9.37 -8.04
N LEU A 178 1.40 -8.96 -7.19
CA LEU A 178 0.88 -7.61 -7.08
C LEU A 178 0.93 -7.21 -5.60
N VAL A 179 1.97 -6.48 -5.21
CA VAL A 179 2.18 -6.02 -3.83
C VAL A 179 1.83 -4.54 -3.72
N SER A 180 1.14 -4.21 -2.65
CA SER A 180 0.62 -2.89 -2.38
C SER A 180 1.56 -2.02 -1.55
N GLY A 181 1.59 -0.71 -1.84
CA GLY A 181 2.28 0.32 -1.04
C GLY A 181 1.61 0.67 0.30
N PHE A 182 0.62 -0.10 0.77
CA PHE A 182 0.03 0.07 2.10
C PHE A 182 0.99 -0.45 3.20
N CYS A 183 2.06 0.29 3.43
CA CYS A 183 3.20 -0.14 4.23
C CYS A 183 2.83 -0.53 5.69
N PHE A 184 1.74 0.01 6.26
CA PHE A 184 1.32 -0.35 7.62
C PHE A 184 0.93 -1.83 7.77
N ARG A 185 0.49 -2.50 6.69
CA ARG A 185 0.25 -3.96 6.69
C ARG A 185 1.54 -4.78 6.68
N TYR A 186 2.70 -4.14 6.48
CA TYR A 186 4.04 -4.72 6.50
C TYR A 186 4.85 -4.34 7.75
N ASP A 187 4.26 -3.58 8.68
CA ASP A 187 4.85 -3.28 9.99
C ASP A 187 4.59 -4.42 10.98
N PHE A 188 5.64 -4.93 11.61
CA PHE A 188 5.54 -6.08 12.51
C PHE A 188 4.70 -5.80 13.76
N SER A 189 4.76 -4.58 14.28
CA SER A 189 3.95 -4.16 15.42
C SER A 189 2.45 -4.15 15.07
N ASN A 190 2.12 -3.64 13.88
CA ASN A 190 0.76 -3.67 13.37
C ASN A 190 0.30 -5.11 13.13
N ARG A 191 1.08 -5.94 12.44
CA ARG A 191 0.72 -7.36 12.22
C ARG A 191 0.46 -8.10 13.53
N ALA A 192 1.25 -7.82 14.57
CA ALA A 192 1.07 -8.46 15.87
C ALA A 192 -0.24 -8.04 16.55
N ILE A 193 -0.53 -6.74 16.64
CA ILE A 193 -1.75 -6.28 17.31
C ILE A 193 -3.01 -6.61 16.52
N PHE A 194 -3.00 -6.45 15.19
CA PHE A 194 -4.15 -6.81 14.35
C PHE A 194 -4.41 -8.33 14.36
N GLY A 195 -3.34 -9.16 14.42
CA GLY A 195 -3.48 -10.60 14.62
C GLY A 195 -4.23 -10.93 15.89
N LYS A 196 -3.94 -10.25 17.01
CA LYS A 196 -4.66 -10.41 18.27
C LYS A 196 -6.11 -9.92 18.21
N ILE A 197 -6.36 -8.77 17.60
CA ILE A 197 -7.70 -8.23 17.39
C ILE A 197 -8.56 -9.26 16.62
N LEU A 198 -8.02 -9.77 15.51
CA LEU A 198 -8.70 -10.75 14.65
C LEU A 198 -8.90 -12.12 15.32
N ASN A 199 -8.02 -12.47 16.27
CA ASN A 199 -8.19 -13.67 17.11
C ASN A 199 -9.21 -13.50 18.24
N GLY A 200 -9.85 -12.31 18.36
CA GLY A 200 -10.89 -12.04 19.35
C GLY A 200 -10.38 -11.57 20.72
N ASP A 201 -9.10 -11.16 20.86
CA ASP A 201 -8.53 -10.73 22.15
C ASP A 201 -9.26 -9.49 22.74
N VAL A 202 -9.98 -8.72 21.92
CA VAL A 202 -10.82 -7.58 22.36
C VAL A 202 -12.31 -7.94 22.47
N GLY A 203 -12.70 -9.18 22.15
CA GLY A 203 -14.11 -9.58 22.03
C GLY A 203 -14.77 -9.03 20.76
N ASP A 204 -16.10 -8.88 20.79
CA ASP A 204 -16.86 -8.29 19.68
C ASP A 204 -16.56 -6.81 19.55
N ILE A 205 -16.10 -6.38 18.37
CA ILE A 205 -15.81 -4.98 18.10
C ILE A 205 -17.12 -4.17 18.05
N ARG A 206 -17.17 -3.09 18.82
CA ARG A 206 -18.29 -2.13 18.87
C ARG A 206 -17.97 -0.89 18.05
N SER A 207 -16.73 -0.40 18.13
CA SER A 207 -16.30 0.70 17.28
C SER A 207 -14.80 0.68 17.01
N VAL A 208 -14.41 1.27 15.88
CA VAL A 208 -13.04 1.59 15.52
C VAL A 208 -12.95 3.08 15.23
N SER A 209 -12.12 3.80 15.96
CA SER A 209 -11.86 5.22 15.70
C SER A 209 -10.45 5.41 15.19
N THR A 210 -10.31 6.12 14.07
CA THR A 210 -9.02 6.39 13.44
C THR A 210 -8.79 7.89 13.30
N PHE A 211 -7.55 8.30 13.52
CA PHE A 211 -7.15 9.71 13.47
C PHE A 211 -5.94 9.88 12.56
N ARG A 212 -6.02 10.87 11.66
CA ARG A 212 -4.90 11.28 10.81
C ARG A 212 -4.85 12.81 10.76
N ASN A 213 -4.48 13.42 11.89
CA ASN A 213 -4.37 14.87 12.03
C ASN A 213 -2.91 15.30 11.85
N GLY A 214 -2.66 16.26 10.98
CA GLY A 214 -1.35 16.80 10.69
C GLY A 214 -1.38 18.24 10.22
N GLY A 215 -0.20 18.79 9.96
CA GLY A 215 -0.03 20.12 9.38
C GLY A 215 -0.16 20.12 7.85
N GLU A 216 0.13 21.26 7.28
CA GLU A 216 0.17 21.44 5.83
C GLU A 216 1.28 20.64 5.18
N LEU A 217 1.10 20.31 3.91
CA LEU A 217 2.12 19.75 3.04
C LEU A 217 2.68 20.83 2.10
N TRP A 218 3.68 20.43 1.35
CA TRP A 218 4.36 21.26 0.37
C TRP A 218 3.42 21.81 -0.70
N THR A 219 3.66 23.03 -1.14
CA THR A 219 3.13 23.63 -2.36
C THR A 219 4.29 24.11 -3.23
N LYS A 220 4.05 24.22 -4.54
CA LYS A 220 5.02 24.81 -5.48
C LYS A 220 4.39 26.05 -6.11
N PRO A 221 4.95 27.24 -5.87
CA PRO A 221 4.49 28.45 -6.53
C PRO A 221 4.50 28.29 -8.05
N ARG A 222 3.41 28.71 -8.70
CA ARG A 222 3.30 28.64 -10.15
C ARG A 222 4.39 29.47 -10.81
N GLN A 223 5.08 28.89 -11.77
CA GLN A 223 6.05 29.62 -12.61
C GLN A 223 5.34 30.22 -13.83
N ALA A 224 5.94 31.28 -14.40
CA ALA A 224 5.34 32.03 -15.51
C ALA A 224 5.19 31.20 -16.81
N ASP A 225 6.05 30.22 -17.00
CA ASP A 225 6.10 29.31 -18.16
C ASP A 225 5.23 28.04 -17.97
N TRP A 226 4.62 27.85 -16.80
CA TRP A 226 3.81 26.66 -16.56
C TRP A 226 2.44 26.78 -17.20
N THR A 227 2.10 25.80 -18.03
CA THR A 227 0.71 25.59 -18.47
C THR A 227 -0.18 25.22 -17.28
N GLU A 228 -1.50 25.19 -17.47
CA GLU A 228 -2.41 24.75 -16.42
C GLU A 228 -2.15 23.29 -16.05
N MET A 229 -1.92 22.43 -17.04
CA MET A 229 -1.57 21.02 -16.80
C MET A 229 -0.26 20.88 -16.02
N THR A 230 0.79 21.62 -16.40
CA THR A 230 2.07 21.63 -15.68
C THR A 230 1.88 22.05 -14.21
N ASN A 231 1.10 23.11 -13.95
CA ASN A 231 0.83 23.57 -12.60
C ASN A 231 0.13 22.50 -11.76
N GLN A 232 -0.90 21.87 -12.31
CA GLN A 232 -1.64 20.81 -11.61
C GLN A 232 -0.76 19.58 -11.36
N MET A 233 0.01 19.14 -12.34
CA MET A 233 0.93 18.01 -12.20
C MET A 233 2.05 18.27 -11.18
N ARG A 234 2.63 19.49 -11.16
CA ARG A 234 3.63 19.89 -10.16
C ARG A 234 3.07 20.00 -8.74
N ASN A 235 1.77 20.32 -8.62
CA ASN A 235 1.02 20.42 -7.37
C ASN A 235 -0.05 19.32 -7.24
N TRP A 236 0.20 18.14 -7.80
CA TRP A 236 -0.75 17.04 -7.95
C TRP A 236 -1.55 16.71 -6.68
N TYR A 237 -0.95 16.90 -5.52
CA TYR A 237 -1.55 16.63 -4.23
C TYR A 237 -2.85 17.43 -4.01
N TYR A 238 -2.92 18.64 -4.51
CA TYR A 238 -4.01 19.59 -4.29
C TYR A 238 -5.14 19.51 -5.33
N TYR A 239 -5.02 18.60 -6.29
CA TYR A 239 -6.05 18.37 -7.30
C TYR A 239 -6.66 16.99 -7.13
N ASN A 240 -7.97 16.94 -6.82
CA ASN A 240 -8.65 15.69 -6.47
C ASN A 240 -8.65 14.64 -7.58
N TRP A 241 -8.55 15.04 -8.85
CA TRP A 241 -8.44 14.11 -9.96
C TRP A 241 -7.08 13.39 -10.02
N LEU A 242 -6.04 13.97 -9.41
CA LEU A 242 -4.70 13.37 -9.30
C LEU A 242 -4.51 12.65 -7.98
N SER A 243 -4.93 13.26 -6.87
CA SER A 243 -4.68 12.75 -5.50
C SER A 243 -5.86 11.98 -4.90
N GLY A 244 -7.08 12.26 -5.35
CA GLY A 244 -8.31 11.80 -4.70
C GLY A 244 -8.74 12.68 -3.52
N ASP A 245 -8.07 13.82 -3.25
CA ASP A 245 -8.08 14.58 -2.01
C ASP A 245 -7.19 13.95 -0.92
N PHE A 246 -6.78 14.74 0.09
CA PHE A 246 -5.89 14.26 1.16
C PHE A 246 -6.50 13.12 2.00
N ILE A 247 -7.82 13.04 2.09
CA ILE A 247 -8.49 11.92 2.76
C ILE A 247 -8.23 10.60 2.02
N VAL A 248 -8.13 10.61 0.69
CA VAL A 248 -7.78 9.45 -0.12
C VAL A 248 -6.28 9.24 -0.13
N GLU A 249 -5.48 10.30 -0.33
CA GLU A 249 -4.03 10.14 -0.49
C GLU A 249 -3.32 9.81 0.83
N GLN A 250 -3.65 10.51 1.94
CA GLN A 250 -2.99 10.32 3.23
C GLN A 250 -3.78 9.44 4.19
N SER A 251 -5.07 9.72 4.35
CA SER A 251 -5.89 9.05 5.36
C SER A 251 -6.25 7.62 4.99
N VAL A 252 -6.07 7.22 3.74
CA VAL A 252 -6.28 5.85 3.27
C VAL A 252 -5.56 4.81 4.14
N HIS A 253 -4.38 5.14 4.66
CA HIS A 253 -3.66 4.26 5.59
C HIS A 253 -4.44 4.00 6.89
N SER A 254 -5.03 5.04 7.47
CA SER A 254 -5.81 4.93 8.71
C SER A 254 -7.16 4.26 8.46
N ILE A 255 -7.78 4.53 7.33
CA ILE A 255 -9.03 3.88 6.89
C ILE A 255 -8.78 2.39 6.59
N ASP A 256 -7.64 2.04 5.99
CA ASP A 256 -7.22 0.65 5.81
C ASP A 256 -7.04 -0.08 7.15
N MET A 257 -6.45 0.55 8.14
CA MET A 257 -6.33 -0.05 9.48
C MET A 257 -7.69 -0.28 10.15
N MET A 258 -8.67 0.59 9.91
CA MET A 258 -10.07 0.36 10.33
C MET A 258 -10.65 -0.87 9.63
N SER A 259 -10.48 -0.98 8.31
CA SER A 259 -10.89 -2.16 7.53
C SER A 259 -10.24 -3.43 8.06
N TRP A 260 -8.93 -3.39 8.30
CA TRP A 260 -8.17 -4.52 8.84
C TRP A 260 -8.68 -4.97 10.22
N ALA A 261 -8.94 -4.02 11.14
CA ALA A 261 -9.54 -4.33 12.45
C ALA A 261 -10.88 -5.05 12.31
N MET A 262 -11.68 -4.69 11.31
CA MET A 262 -12.98 -5.30 11.01
C MET A 262 -12.87 -6.59 10.17
N GLY A 263 -11.67 -7.12 9.97
CA GLY A 263 -11.44 -8.34 9.18
C GLY A 263 -11.70 -8.13 7.69
N ASP A 264 -11.43 -6.93 7.18
CA ASP A 264 -11.69 -6.46 5.81
C ASP A 264 -13.16 -6.56 5.36
N LYS A 265 -14.08 -6.63 6.32
CA LYS A 265 -15.54 -6.54 6.06
C LYS A 265 -15.88 -5.12 5.62
N LEU A 266 -16.73 -5.03 4.61
CA LEU A 266 -17.16 -3.74 4.09
C LEU A 266 -18.32 -3.17 4.93
N PRO A 267 -18.32 -1.85 5.23
CA PRO A 267 -19.48 -1.20 5.82
C PRO A 267 -20.67 -1.17 4.84
N ILE A 268 -21.88 -0.96 5.36
CA ILE A 268 -23.09 -0.88 4.55
C ILE A 268 -23.42 0.55 4.13
N ARG A 269 -23.03 1.56 4.91
CA ARG A 269 -23.21 2.98 4.59
C ARG A 269 -22.14 3.85 5.24
N ALA A 270 -21.92 5.01 4.63
CA ALA A 270 -21.07 6.07 5.17
C ALA A 270 -21.80 7.40 5.18
N THR A 271 -21.58 8.18 6.23
CA THR A 271 -22.08 9.54 6.41
C THR A 271 -20.91 10.41 6.88
N GLY A 272 -20.86 11.66 6.47
CA GLY A 272 -19.74 12.48 6.90
C GLY A 272 -19.93 13.97 6.67
N THR A 273 -19.03 14.71 7.29
CA THR A 273 -18.84 16.14 7.07
C THR A 273 -17.42 16.41 6.63
N GLY A 274 -17.22 17.48 5.90
CA GLY A 274 -15.90 17.97 5.51
C GLY A 274 -16.00 19.38 4.98
N GLY A 275 -14.86 19.98 4.76
CA GLY A 275 -14.80 21.33 4.23
C GLY A 275 -13.37 21.82 4.04
N ARG A 276 -13.28 23.07 3.57
CA ARG A 276 -12.01 23.80 3.47
C ARG A 276 -12.16 25.15 4.18
N GLN A 277 -11.39 25.30 5.24
CA GLN A 277 -11.37 26.48 6.07
C GLN A 277 -10.07 27.29 5.88
N VAL A 278 -8.95 26.59 5.71
CA VAL A 278 -7.62 27.20 5.56
C VAL A 278 -7.09 27.09 4.13
N ARG A 279 -7.52 26.10 3.35
CA ARG A 279 -7.13 25.90 1.94
C ARG A 279 -7.95 26.75 0.98
N THR A 280 -8.02 28.06 1.23
CA THR A 280 -8.85 29.00 0.45
C THR A 280 -8.12 29.62 -0.73
N ASP A 281 -6.79 29.67 -0.71
CA ASP A 281 -5.99 30.19 -1.81
C ASP A 281 -6.01 29.23 -3.02
N PRO A 282 -5.98 29.74 -4.27
CA PRO A 282 -5.92 28.92 -5.48
C PRO A 282 -4.78 27.90 -5.55
N ILE A 283 -3.66 28.13 -4.87
CA ILE A 283 -2.53 27.19 -4.80
C ILE A 283 -2.92 25.82 -4.23
N TYR A 284 -3.98 25.76 -3.43
CA TYR A 284 -4.50 24.55 -2.83
C TYR A 284 -5.52 23.81 -3.70
N GLY A 285 -5.64 24.18 -4.99
CA GLY A 285 -6.53 23.50 -5.94
C GLY A 285 -7.96 23.38 -5.44
N ASN A 286 -8.51 22.15 -5.46
CA ASN A 286 -9.92 21.91 -5.15
C ASN A 286 -10.17 20.94 -3.99
N ILE A 287 -9.15 20.54 -3.22
CA ILE A 287 -9.29 19.60 -2.10
C ILE A 287 -9.73 20.30 -0.80
N PHE A 288 -10.33 19.53 0.10
CA PHE A 288 -10.70 19.97 1.45
C PHE A 288 -9.49 19.99 2.38
N ASP A 289 -9.66 20.46 3.63
CA ASP A 289 -8.62 20.44 4.67
C ASP A 289 -9.02 19.69 5.95
N HIS A 290 -10.29 19.26 6.07
CA HIS A 290 -10.76 18.43 7.18
C HIS A 290 -11.95 17.58 6.80
N PHE A 291 -12.08 16.40 7.47
CA PHE A 291 -13.21 15.48 7.37
C PHE A 291 -13.48 14.81 8.72
N ALA A 292 -14.78 14.49 8.95
CA ALA A 292 -15.25 13.59 9.98
C ALA A 292 -16.27 12.64 9.36
N ILE A 293 -15.95 11.34 9.35
CA ILE A 293 -16.70 10.31 8.64
C ILE A 293 -17.10 9.20 9.60
N GLU A 294 -18.36 8.76 9.52
CA GLU A 294 -18.88 7.55 10.12
C GLU A 294 -19.16 6.50 9.06
N PHE A 295 -18.68 5.28 9.30
CA PHE A 295 -19.05 4.08 8.59
C PHE A 295 -19.88 3.19 9.49
N GLU A 296 -20.94 2.59 8.95
CA GLU A 296 -21.81 1.68 9.68
C GLU A 296 -21.68 0.26 9.09
N TYR A 297 -21.46 -0.71 9.95
CA TYR A 297 -21.37 -2.12 9.59
C TYR A 297 -22.69 -2.85 9.86
N GLU A 298 -22.93 -3.97 9.16
CA GLU A 298 -24.16 -4.75 9.24
C GLU A 298 -24.48 -5.22 10.67
N ASN A 299 -23.45 -5.54 11.46
CA ASN A 299 -23.59 -5.96 12.86
C ASN A 299 -23.82 -4.79 13.85
N GLY A 300 -24.02 -3.58 13.35
CA GLY A 300 -24.22 -2.36 14.16
C GLY A 300 -22.93 -1.73 14.69
N ALA A 301 -21.75 -2.32 14.44
CA ALA A 301 -20.47 -1.68 14.78
C ALA A 301 -20.28 -0.40 13.96
N LYS A 302 -19.52 0.54 14.52
CA LYS A 302 -19.24 1.84 13.89
C LYS A 302 -17.75 2.02 13.63
N GLY A 303 -17.42 2.53 12.45
CA GLY A 303 -16.10 3.05 12.12
C GLY A 303 -16.12 4.58 12.09
N PHE A 304 -15.19 5.22 12.78
CA PHE A 304 -15.06 6.68 12.76
C PHE A 304 -13.69 7.07 12.23
N HIS A 305 -13.67 8.02 11.28
CA HIS A 305 -12.43 8.59 10.78
C HIS A 305 -12.43 10.10 10.92
N PHE A 306 -11.43 10.62 11.64
CA PHE A 306 -11.24 12.06 11.85
C PHE A 306 -9.89 12.48 11.27
N THR A 307 -9.92 13.45 10.37
CA THR A 307 -8.69 13.93 9.73
C THR A 307 -8.72 15.41 9.43
N ARG A 308 -7.56 16.04 9.57
CA ARG A 308 -7.32 17.41 9.11
C ARG A 308 -5.86 17.62 8.75
N GLN A 309 -5.64 18.60 7.88
CA GLN A 309 -4.32 19.11 7.54
C GLN A 309 -4.32 20.64 7.69
N GLN A 310 -4.15 21.10 8.91
CA GLN A 310 -4.20 22.52 9.30
C GLN A 310 -3.00 22.84 10.17
N ALA A 311 -2.23 23.87 9.79
CA ALA A 311 -1.05 24.30 10.54
C ALA A 311 -1.40 24.77 11.95
N GLY A 312 -0.48 24.61 12.90
CA GLY A 312 -0.65 25.06 14.28
C GLY A 312 -1.63 24.23 15.13
N THR A 313 -2.15 23.12 14.60
CA THR A 313 -3.06 22.20 15.32
C THR A 313 -2.35 20.97 15.87
N SER A 314 -2.94 20.31 16.88
CA SER A 314 -2.36 19.10 17.48
C SER A 314 -2.32 17.94 16.47
N ASN A 315 -1.19 17.27 16.37
CA ASN A 315 -1.03 16.08 15.55
C ASN A 315 -1.54 14.82 16.29
N ARG A 316 -2.20 13.93 15.55
CA ARG A 316 -2.59 12.60 16.03
C ARG A 316 -2.61 11.61 14.88
N ASN A 317 -1.94 10.46 15.05
CA ASN A 317 -1.96 9.34 14.11
C ASN A 317 -2.17 8.06 14.91
N SER A 318 -3.44 7.66 15.06
CA SER A 318 -3.81 6.55 15.94
C SER A 318 -5.03 5.80 15.45
N VAL A 319 -5.16 4.56 15.97
CA VAL A 319 -6.35 3.72 15.85
C VAL A 319 -6.73 3.23 17.25
N ASP A 320 -7.99 3.42 17.61
CA ASP A 320 -8.58 2.94 18.86
C ASP A 320 -9.70 1.94 18.50
N VAL A 321 -9.57 0.69 18.96
CA VAL A 321 -10.58 -0.36 18.76
C VAL A 321 -11.26 -0.65 20.10
N LEU A 322 -12.57 -0.46 20.17
CA LEU A 322 -13.38 -0.76 21.33
C LEU A 322 -14.12 -2.07 21.12
N GLY A 323 -13.84 -3.03 21.98
CA GLY A 323 -14.51 -4.34 21.98
C GLY A 323 -15.22 -4.62 23.29
N THR A 324 -15.91 -5.77 23.35
CA THR A 324 -16.66 -6.19 24.57
C THR A 324 -15.77 -6.68 25.70
N ASP A 325 -14.60 -7.21 25.38
CA ASP A 325 -13.66 -7.80 26.33
C ASP A 325 -12.42 -6.94 26.58
N GLY A 326 -12.23 -5.88 25.77
CA GLY A 326 -11.09 -4.97 25.90
C GLY A 326 -10.97 -3.97 24.76
N ASN A 327 -9.97 -3.12 24.87
CA ASN A 327 -9.69 -2.06 23.91
C ASN A 327 -8.28 -2.19 23.36
N ALA A 328 -8.10 -2.10 22.03
CA ALA A 328 -6.78 -1.97 21.46
C ALA A 328 -6.47 -0.49 21.18
N ILE A 329 -5.27 -0.05 21.61
CA ILE A 329 -4.78 1.32 21.46
C ILE A 329 -3.52 1.29 20.60
N ILE A 330 -3.58 1.91 19.44
CA ILE A 330 -2.50 1.95 18.47
C ILE A 330 -2.11 3.40 18.21
N ASN A 331 -0.96 3.83 18.72
CA ASN A 331 -0.31 5.07 18.31
C ASN A 331 0.82 4.73 17.35
N ILE A 332 0.63 5.04 16.08
CA ILE A 332 1.52 4.59 15.00
C ILE A 332 2.98 4.94 15.28
N GLY A 333 3.85 3.92 15.23
CA GLY A 333 5.28 4.05 15.47
C GLY A 333 5.71 4.05 16.95
N SER A 334 4.77 4.10 17.92
CA SER A 334 5.13 4.28 19.34
C SER A 334 4.43 3.34 20.33
N LYS A 335 3.14 3.07 20.19
CA LYS A 335 2.36 2.33 21.19
C LYS A 335 1.40 1.35 20.52
N TYR A 336 1.43 0.09 20.98
CA TYR A 336 0.59 -0.99 20.49
C TYR A 336 0.23 -1.87 21.69
N GLU A 337 -0.98 -1.72 22.21
CA GLU A 337 -1.41 -2.44 23.42
C GLU A 337 -2.90 -2.79 23.38
N ILE A 338 -3.26 -3.84 24.10
CA ILE A 338 -4.62 -4.22 24.43
C ILE A 338 -4.80 -4.10 25.93
N ILE A 339 -5.86 -3.41 26.37
CA ILE A 339 -6.26 -3.20 27.76
C ILE A 339 -7.60 -3.90 27.95
N GLY A 340 -7.77 -4.66 29.04
CA GLY A 340 -8.99 -5.38 29.37
C GLY A 340 -8.73 -6.81 29.77
N LYS A 341 -9.60 -7.75 29.37
CA LYS A 341 -9.53 -9.15 29.77
C LYS A 341 -8.25 -9.87 29.32
N ASN A 342 -7.76 -9.53 28.11
CA ASN A 342 -6.56 -10.13 27.51
C ASN A 342 -5.49 -9.05 27.32
N GLU A 343 -4.95 -8.54 28.46
CA GLU A 343 -3.92 -7.52 28.43
C GLU A 343 -2.70 -7.94 27.62
N TRP A 344 -2.24 -7.06 26.75
CA TRP A 344 -1.08 -7.32 25.92
C TRP A 344 -0.42 -6.00 25.49
N ARG A 345 0.89 -6.06 25.28
CA ARG A 345 1.67 -4.97 24.71
C ARG A 345 2.74 -5.54 23.78
N TYR A 346 2.96 -4.85 22.66
CA TYR A 346 4.02 -5.24 21.74
C TYR A 346 5.40 -4.91 22.32
N ASP A 347 6.24 -5.92 22.39
CA ASP A 347 7.65 -5.87 22.83
C ASP A 347 8.62 -6.49 21.81
N GLY A 348 8.10 -6.83 20.62
CA GLY A 348 8.86 -7.48 19.55
C GLY A 348 9.78 -6.52 18.79
N LYS A 349 10.49 -7.08 17.81
CA LYS A 349 11.40 -6.32 16.94
C LYS A 349 10.59 -5.36 16.05
N LYS A 350 11.11 -4.14 15.90
CA LYS A 350 10.66 -3.20 14.88
C LYS A 350 11.34 -3.52 13.55
N ASN A 351 10.64 -3.27 12.45
CA ASN A 351 11.16 -3.39 11.10
C ASN A 351 11.03 -2.07 10.34
N ASN A 352 11.66 -2.01 9.18
CA ASN A 352 11.36 -0.99 8.19
C ASN A 352 10.24 -1.50 7.29
N MET A 353 9.00 -1.10 7.55
CA MET A 353 7.81 -1.53 6.80
C MET A 353 7.91 -1.27 5.29
N TYR A 354 8.58 -0.19 4.87
CA TYR A 354 8.81 0.11 3.46
C TYR A 354 9.78 -0.88 2.80
N GLN A 355 10.79 -1.34 3.53
CA GLN A 355 11.70 -2.38 3.05
C GLN A 355 11.01 -3.73 3.00
N THR A 356 10.30 -4.09 4.08
CA THR A 356 9.64 -5.40 4.22
C THR A 356 8.68 -5.72 3.07
N GLN A 357 7.92 -4.74 2.58
CA GLN A 357 7.02 -4.99 1.43
C GLN A 357 7.79 -5.34 0.15
N HIS A 358 8.98 -4.79 -0.05
CA HIS A 358 9.85 -5.17 -1.18
C HIS A 358 10.54 -6.51 -0.94
N ASP A 359 11.02 -6.78 0.28
CA ASP A 359 11.62 -8.08 0.63
C ASP A 359 10.62 -9.21 0.35
N GLU A 360 9.37 -9.07 0.80
CA GLU A 360 8.31 -10.07 0.57
C GLU A 360 7.93 -10.19 -0.92
N LEU A 361 7.88 -9.09 -1.68
CA LEU A 361 7.62 -9.11 -3.12
C LEU A 361 8.68 -9.92 -3.87
N PHE A 362 9.96 -9.58 -3.67
CA PHE A 362 11.05 -10.23 -4.39
C PHE A 362 11.25 -11.69 -3.95
N ALA A 363 11.07 -11.99 -2.67
CA ALA A 363 11.06 -13.37 -2.17
C ALA A 363 9.94 -14.20 -2.83
N ALA A 364 8.72 -13.67 -2.89
CA ALA A 364 7.58 -14.32 -3.53
C ALA A 364 7.81 -14.61 -5.02
N ILE A 365 8.42 -13.66 -5.75
CA ILE A 365 8.82 -13.84 -7.16
C ILE A 365 9.86 -14.98 -7.28
N ARG A 366 10.89 -14.97 -6.42
CA ARG A 366 11.95 -15.98 -6.42
C ARG A 366 11.45 -17.38 -6.09
N GLU A 367 10.50 -17.47 -5.19
CA GLU A 367 9.90 -18.74 -4.79
C GLU A 367 8.81 -19.25 -5.76
N GLY A 368 8.38 -18.43 -6.72
CA GLY A 368 7.25 -18.75 -7.59
C GLY A 368 5.91 -18.85 -6.84
N LYS A 369 5.79 -18.11 -5.70
CA LYS A 369 4.59 -18.06 -4.86
C LYS A 369 4.03 -16.63 -4.88
N PRO A 370 3.25 -16.25 -5.88
CA PRO A 370 2.84 -14.87 -6.07
C PRO A 370 1.96 -14.37 -4.93
N ILE A 371 2.24 -13.14 -4.47
CA ILE A 371 1.40 -12.37 -3.56
C ILE A 371 0.41 -11.56 -4.41
N ASN A 372 -0.85 -11.47 -3.97
CA ASN A 372 -1.82 -10.60 -4.63
C ASN A 372 -2.63 -9.80 -3.60
N ASP A 373 -2.20 -8.58 -3.37
CA ASP A 373 -2.85 -7.60 -2.49
C ASP A 373 -4.02 -6.86 -3.17
N GLY A 374 -4.25 -7.11 -4.45
CA GLY A 374 -5.06 -6.28 -5.33
C GLY A 374 -6.49 -6.05 -4.86
N GLU A 375 -7.13 -7.05 -4.27
CA GLU A 375 -8.53 -6.95 -3.82
C GLU A 375 -8.64 -6.05 -2.58
N TRP A 376 -7.88 -6.34 -1.52
CA TRP A 376 -7.99 -5.56 -0.29
C TRP A 376 -7.45 -4.12 -0.47
N MET A 377 -6.37 -3.91 -1.25
CA MET A 377 -5.86 -2.55 -1.50
C MET A 377 -6.86 -1.69 -2.30
N ALA A 378 -7.61 -2.31 -3.24
CA ALA A 378 -8.65 -1.64 -3.99
C ALA A 378 -9.85 -1.29 -3.11
N ASN A 379 -10.28 -2.22 -2.24
CA ASN A 379 -11.37 -2.00 -1.29
C ASN A 379 -11.00 -0.91 -0.26
N SER A 380 -9.79 -0.93 0.31
CA SER A 380 -9.32 0.11 1.22
C SER A 380 -9.22 1.49 0.54
N THR A 381 -8.80 1.53 -0.72
CA THR A 381 -8.84 2.75 -1.52
C THR A 381 -10.28 3.22 -1.74
N MET A 382 -11.21 2.30 -2.05
CA MET A 382 -12.62 2.65 -2.23
C MET A 382 -13.25 3.19 -0.95
N LEU A 383 -12.92 2.64 0.22
CA LEU A 383 -13.40 3.19 1.50
C LEU A 383 -13.00 4.65 1.68
N ALA A 384 -11.76 5.02 1.31
CA ALA A 384 -11.31 6.41 1.39
C ALA A 384 -11.98 7.31 0.34
N ILE A 385 -12.21 6.82 -0.88
CA ILE A 385 -12.97 7.50 -1.93
C ILE A 385 -14.41 7.73 -1.47
N TRP A 386 -15.03 6.71 -0.89
CA TRP A 386 -16.38 6.77 -0.35
C TRP A 386 -16.50 7.78 0.81
N ALA A 387 -15.50 7.81 1.70
CA ALA A 387 -15.39 8.83 2.74
C ALA A 387 -15.36 10.26 2.16
N ARG A 388 -14.57 10.48 1.07
CA ARG A 388 -14.58 11.75 0.36
C ARG A 388 -15.96 12.04 -0.23
N MET A 389 -16.60 11.07 -0.89
CA MET A 389 -17.93 11.24 -1.50
C MET A 389 -18.96 11.66 -0.45
N ALA A 390 -18.96 11.02 0.72
CA ALA A 390 -19.85 11.38 1.83
C ALA A 390 -19.57 12.81 2.34
N GLY A 391 -18.30 13.16 2.56
CA GLY A 391 -17.91 14.52 3.01
C GLY A 391 -18.17 15.61 1.96
N TYR A 392 -17.98 15.32 0.69
CA TYR A 392 -18.18 16.28 -0.42
C TYR A 392 -19.66 16.55 -0.69
N SER A 393 -20.51 15.55 -0.56
CA SER A 393 -21.95 15.68 -0.81
C SER A 393 -22.75 16.05 0.43
N GLY A 394 -22.25 15.69 1.63
CA GLY A 394 -23.00 15.79 2.88
C GLY A 394 -24.17 14.78 2.94
N GLN A 395 -24.15 13.74 2.10
CA GLN A 395 -25.19 12.72 2.02
C GLN A 395 -24.73 11.41 2.68
N THR A 396 -25.70 10.63 3.18
CA THR A 396 -25.48 9.24 3.51
C THR A 396 -25.50 8.42 2.22
N ILE A 397 -24.45 7.66 1.98
CA ILE A 397 -24.24 6.90 0.74
C ILE A 397 -24.07 5.42 1.12
N SER A 398 -24.73 4.50 0.38
CA SER A 398 -24.50 3.06 0.56
C SER A 398 -23.23 2.62 -0.18
N TRP A 399 -22.71 1.43 0.19
CA TRP A 399 -21.58 0.82 -0.51
C TRP A 399 -21.88 0.63 -2.00
N GLU A 400 -23.06 0.12 -2.32
CA GLU A 400 -23.49 -0.13 -3.70
C GLU A 400 -23.54 1.15 -4.52
N GLN A 401 -24.05 2.24 -3.93
CA GLN A 401 -24.03 3.56 -4.60
C GLN A 401 -22.61 4.02 -4.84
N ALA A 402 -21.74 3.89 -3.86
CA ALA A 402 -20.36 4.37 -3.95
C ALA A 402 -19.54 3.58 -4.99
N ILE A 403 -19.53 2.24 -4.91
CA ILE A 403 -18.72 1.39 -5.79
C ILE A 403 -19.22 1.41 -7.24
N ASN A 404 -20.52 1.63 -7.45
CA ASN A 404 -21.14 1.71 -8.77
C ASN A 404 -21.24 3.14 -9.33
N SER A 405 -20.73 4.15 -8.61
CA SER A 405 -20.68 5.51 -9.13
C SER A 405 -19.97 5.55 -10.48
N SER A 406 -20.54 6.32 -11.41
CA SER A 406 -19.97 6.58 -12.74
C SER A 406 -19.09 7.83 -12.78
N GLN A 407 -18.92 8.53 -11.65
CA GLN A 407 -18.14 9.76 -11.57
C GLN A 407 -16.68 9.49 -11.91
N VAL A 408 -16.18 10.10 -12.98
CA VAL A 408 -14.77 10.16 -13.37
C VAL A 408 -14.25 11.55 -13.05
N LEU A 409 -13.12 11.64 -12.34
CA LEU A 409 -12.57 12.92 -11.89
C LEU A 409 -11.57 13.53 -12.88
N GLY A 410 -10.81 12.71 -13.61
CA GLY A 410 -9.76 13.13 -14.52
C GLY A 410 -10.18 13.20 -15.97
N PRO A 411 -9.34 13.77 -16.84
CA PRO A 411 -9.50 13.63 -18.27
C PRO A 411 -9.24 12.17 -18.69
N LYS A 412 -9.61 11.82 -19.91
CA LYS A 412 -9.28 10.51 -20.48
C LYS A 412 -7.77 10.42 -20.73
N THR A 413 -7.23 9.21 -20.64
CA THR A 413 -5.78 8.97 -20.80
C THR A 413 -5.26 9.42 -22.16
N GLU A 414 -6.04 9.23 -23.23
CA GLU A 414 -5.70 9.65 -24.59
C GLU A 414 -5.68 11.16 -24.80
N ASP A 415 -6.30 11.94 -23.90
CA ASP A 415 -6.38 13.40 -24.02
C ASP A 415 -5.20 14.12 -23.32
N TYR A 416 -4.34 13.39 -22.57
CA TYR A 416 -3.24 14.03 -21.84
C TYR A 416 -2.26 14.72 -22.78
N SER A 417 -2.11 16.02 -22.58
CA SER A 417 -1.08 16.85 -23.21
C SER A 417 -0.75 18.04 -22.32
N TRP A 418 0.40 18.65 -22.52
CA TRP A 418 0.78 19.85 -21.75
C TRP A 418 -0.12 21.05 -22.03
N ASP A 419 -0.76 21.09 -23.20
CA ASP A 419 -1.64 22.17 -23.64
C ASP A 419 -3.12 21.91 -23.28
N LEU A 420 -3.44 20.76 -22.67
CA LEU A 420 -4.80 20.43 -22.25
C LEU A 420 -5.30 21.45 -21.22
N GLN A 421 -6.40 22.15 -21.57
CA GLN A 421 -7.05 23.15 -20.73
C GLN A 421 -8.01 22.48 -19.72
N TRP A 422 -7.49 21.60 -18.88
CA TRP A 422 -8.25 20.89 -17.86
C TRP A 422 -8.26 21.65 -16.54
N LYS A 423 -9.46 22.12 -16.12
CA LYS A 423 -9.61 22.85 -14.84
C LYS A 423 -9.85 21.95 -13.63
N GLY A 424 -10.09 20.65 -13.88
CA GLY A 424 -10.51 19.71 -12.83
C GLY A 424 -11.98 19.91 -12.41
N PRO A 425 -12.50 19.03 -11.56
CA PRO A 425 -13.78 19.22 -10.90
C PRO A 425 -13.82 20.51 -10.07
N PRO A 426 -14.99 21.18 -9.93
CA PRO A 426 -15.11 22.34 -9.06
C PRO A 426 -14.88 21.96 -7.59
N ILE A 427 -14.60 22.96 -6.76
CA ILE A 427 -14.56 22.79 -5.30
C ILE A 427 -15.92 22.27 -4.82
N ALA A 428 -15.91 21.18 -4.08
CA ALA A 428 -17.14 20.57 -3.59
C ALA A 428 -17.86 21.48 -2.58
N ILE A 429 -19.19 21.44 -2.62
CA ILE A 429 -20.09 22.17 -1.70
C ILE A 429 -21.08 21.14 -1.15
N PRO A 430 -20.99 20.77 0.14
CA PRO A 430 -21.93 19.84 0.77
C PRO A 430 -23.39 20.32 0.60
N GLY A 431 -24.27 19.38 0.31
CA GLY A 431 -25.67 19.65 -0.04
C GLY A 431 -25.93 20.01 -1.51
N THR A 432 -24.89 20.34 -2.29
CA THR A 432 -24.99 20.74 -3.70
C THR A 432 -24.23 19.78 -4.62
N THR A 433 -23.03 19.35 -4.23
CA THR A 433 -22.17 18.47 -5.04
C THR A 433 -22.74 17.08 -5.14
N LYS A 434 -22.92 16.61 -6.39
CA LYS A 434 -23.35 15.24 -6.69
C LYS A 434 -22.12 14.34 -6.86
N VAL A 435 -22.14 13.16 -6.30
CA VAL A 435 -21.03 12.19 -6.30
C VAL A 435 -21.46 10.77 -6.70
N VAL A 436 -22.76 10.53 -6.78
CA VAL A 436 -23.40 9.28 -7.22
C VAL A 436 -24.52 9.56 -8.19
#